data_1030af05e4e4c09c07ad51f5bfd54ad6
#
_entry.id   1030af05e4e4c09c07ad51f5bfd54ad6
#
_cell.length_a   1.000
_cell.length_b   1.000
_cell.length_c   1.000
_cell.angle_alpha   90.00
_cell.angle_beta   90.00
_cell.angle_gamma   90.00
#
_symmetry.space_group_name_H-M   'P 1'
#
loop_
_entity.id
_entity.type
_entity.pdbx_description
1 polymer ?
#
loop_
_entity_poly.entity_id
_entity_poly.type
_entity_poly.pdbx_seq_one_letter_code
_entity_poly.pdbx_strand_id
1 'polypeptide(L)'
;MFLCPNTENLKCPITLELFHDPVIAQDGHTYEREAIVAWLTQNGTSPKTREPMTIESLRPNHTVKQFVDEFQSTSLQKHYRFKLDVDIRKAKRQPIFEAPGKVIFEGQWIVKSGPPVVLLNIEGAKARQEASYYVRLGSHPHVVHTYGIVENDNNRLILAQEYATEGNLGRLLKDGDFQPSQAVLLAIFLQIIDAMTYLAEYDIVHGDLACRNVLVFRFNNSDATQNLVKLTDFGLTRASTLYTVVGSTASTTMAVVPIRYAAPEILHRGDPSKYSEKSDVYSMGVLMFEACSQGQLPYESIEDENEVRRRKINGEILSQPENCDEELWNIIVSCWHQDPEARPTFKKLKELLLXRR
;
A
#
# COMPACT_ATOMS: atom_id res chain seq x y z
N MET A 1 33.93 -12.98 2.30
CA MET A 1 34.21 -11.55 2.46
C MET A 1 33.27 -10.78 1.53
N PHE A 2 32.11 -10.42 2.03
CA PHE A 2 31.13 -9.63 1.26
C PHE A 2 31.59 -8.18 1.33
N LEU A 3 32.01 -7.63 0.19
CA LEU A 3 32.32 -6.21 0.03
C LEU A 3 31.08 -5.40 0.42
N CYS A 4 31.22 -4.50 1.37
CA CYS A 4 30.20 -3.48 1.63
C CYS A 4 29.95 -2.74 0.31
N PRO A 5 28.74 -2.72 -0.20
CA PRO A 5 28.48 -1.96 -1.42
C PRO A 5 28.87 -0.49 -1.16
N ASN A 6 29.55 0.09 -2.13
CA ASN A 6 29.94 1.50 -2.07
C ASN A 6 28.65 2.34 -2.07
N THR A 7 28.27 2.86 -0.91
CA THR A 7 27.04 3.62 -0.71
C THR A 7 27.06 5.00 -1.38
N GLU A 8 28.21 5.44 -1.87
CA GLU A 8 28.35 6.74 -2.54
C GLU A 8 27.44 6.85 -3.77
N ASN A 9 27.26 5.73 -4.50
CA ASN A 9 26.39 5.69 -5.69
C ASN A 9 24.90 5.66 -5.35
N LEU A 10 24.57 5.50 -4.06
CA LEU A 10 23.18 5.47 -3.58
C LEU A 10 22.78 6.79 -2.90
N LYS A 11 23.65 7.82 -2.99
CA LYS A 11 23.42 9.14 -2.38
C LYS A 11 23.27 10.22 -3.44
N CYS A 12 22.39 11.17 -3.15
CA CYS A 12 22.20 12.34 -4.00
C CYS A 12 23.42 13.28 -3.90
N PRO A 13 23.98 13.72 -5.03
CA PRO A 13 25.11 14.67 -5.00
C PRO A 13 24.77 16.05 -4.43
N ILE A 14 23.49 16.40 -4.33
CA ILE A 14 23.05 17.70 -3.77
C ILE A 14 22.84 17.58 -2.26
N THR A 15 22.06 16.58 -1.82
CA THR A 15 21.69 16.44 -0.40
C THR A 15 22.70 15.62 0.41
N LEU A 16 23.50 14.80 -0.25
CA LEU A 16 24.47 13.84 0.34
C LEU A 16 23.78 12.74 1.16
N GLU A 17 22.47 12.61 1.04
CA GLU A 17 21.65 11.58 1.69
C GLU A 17 21.31 10.47 0.70
N LEU A 18 20.90 9.29 1.23
CA LEU A 18 20.40 8.20 0.40
C LEU A 18 19.18 8.68 -0.40
N PHE A 19 19.10 8.24 -1.64
CA PHE A 19 17.98 8.61 -2.50
C PHE A 19 16.64 8.13 -1.92
N HIS A 20 15.64 8.99 -2.01
CA HIS A 20 14.25 8.68 -1.71
C HIS A 20 13.43 8.61 -3.01
N ASP A 21 13.56 9.61 -3.86
CA ASP A 21 12.90 9.67 -5.17
C ASP A 21 13.94 10.06 -6.23
N PRO A 22 14.80 9.09 -6.65
CA PRO A 22 15.88 9.41 -7.59
C PRO A 22 15.36 9.64 -9.00
N VAL A 23 15.85 10.71 -9.63
CA VAL A 23 15.60 11.01 -11.04
C VAL A 23 16.92 11.13 -11.79
N ILE A 24 16.97 10.58 -13.00
CA ILE A 24 18.11 10.77 -13.90
C ILE A 24 17.86 12.04 -14.75
N ALA A 25 18.89 12.85 -14.89
CA ALA A 25 18.86 14.12 -15.61
C ALA A 25 19.60 14.02 -16.94
N GLN A 26 19.50 15.07 -17.76
CA GLN A 26 20.12 15.15 -19.09
C GLN A 26 21.64 14.98 -19.05
N ASP A 27 22.28 15.35 -17.95
CA ASP A 27 23.73 15.21 -17.77
C ASP A 27 24.18 13.78 -17.42
N GLY A 28 23.23 12.84 -17.38
CA GLY A 28 23.50 11.43 -17.06
C GLY A 28 23.64 11.15 -15.56
N HIS A 29 23.50 12.15 -14.70
CA HIS A 29 23.60 11.98 -13.25
C HIS A 29 22.22 11.79 -12.63
N THR A 30 22.22 11.12 -11.47
CA THR A 30 21.02 10.91 -10.66
C THR A 30 20.98 11.87 -9.49
N TYR A 31 19.83 12.45 -9.24
CA TYR A 31 19.58 13.44 -8.18
C TYR A 31 18.31 13.09 -7.43
N GLU A 32 18.17 13.57 -6.21
CA GLU A 32 16.88 13.58 -5.50
C GLU A 32 15.96 14.56 -6.20
N ARG A 33 14.73 14.14 -6.53
CA ARG A 33 13.79 14.95 -7.34
C ARG A 33 13.58 16.34 -6.76
N GLU A 34 13.23 16.45 -5.48
CA GLU A 34 12.98 17.75 -4.85
C GLU A 34 14.22 18.68 -4.92
N ALA A 35 15.39 18.11 -4.67
CA ALA A 35 16.63 18.86 -4.67
C ALA A 35 17.00 19.39 -6.06
N ILE A 36 16.87 18.56 -7.10
CA ILE A 36 17.23 18.98 -8.46
C ILE A 36 16.18 19.94 -9.04
N VAL A 37 14.90 19.77 -8.72
CA VAL A 37 13.86 20.72 -9.14
C VAL A 37 14.12 22.10 -8.50
N ALA A 38 14.39 22.15 -7.20
CA ALA A 38 14.73 23.39 -6.51
C ALA A 38 15.98 24.05 -7.12
N TRP A 39 17.00 23.25 -7.41
CA TRP A 39 18.24 23.74 -8.03
C TRP A 39 17.98 24.33 -9.42
N LEU A 40 17.28 23.59 -10.29
CA LEU A 40 17.00 24.02 -11.67
C LEU A 40 16.11 25.25 -11.75
N THR A 41 15.18 25.40 -10.81
CA THR A 41 14.32 26.59 -10.73
C THR A 41 15.14 27.86 -10.53
N GLN A 42 16.27 27.76 -9.83
CA GLN A 42 17.15 28.90 -9.52
C GLN A 42 18.27 29.08 -10.54
N ASN A 43 18.83 27.99 -11.07
CA ASN A 43 20.08 28.03 -11.82
C ASN A 43 19.95 27.66 -13.30
N GLY A 44 18.98 26.82 -13.67
CA GLY A 44 18.79 26.38 -15.06
C GLY A 44 19.90 25.53 -15.65
N THR A 45 20.85 25.07 -14.82
CA THR A 45 22.02 24.28 -15.26
C THR A 45 22.30 23.13 -14.30
N SER A 46 22.99 22.09 -14.81
CA SER A 46 23.42 20.94 -14.01
C SER A 46 24.27 21.39 -12.79
N PRO A 47 24.00 20.88 -11.61
CA PRO A 47 24.89 21.13 -10.45
C PRO A 47 26.30 20.49 -10.62
N LYS A 48 26.44 19.47 -11.49
CA LYS A 48 27.71 18.76 -11.71
C LYS A 48 28.45 19.23 -12.95
N THR A 49 27.75 19.31 -14.10
CA THR A 49 28.43 19.61 -15.39
C THR A 49 28.30 21.09 -15.82
N ARG A 50 27.39 21.84 -15.19
CA ARG A 50 27.10 23.24 -15.51
C ARG A 50 26.40 23.43 -16.87
N GLU A 51 26.08 22.35 -17.58
CA GLU A 51 25.38 22.41 -18.86
C GLU A 51 23.91 22.79 -18.62
N PRO A 52 23.26 23.51 -19.57
CA PRO A 52 21.85 23.85 -19.47
C PRO A 52 20.99 22.58 -19.34
N MET A 53 19.98 22.65 -18.48
CA MET A 53 19.15 21.47 -18.16
C MET A 53 17.75 21.93 -17.77
N THR A 54 16.73 21.12 -18.09
CA THR A 54 15.33 21.47 -17.83
C THR A 54 14.67 20.45 -16.91
N ILE A 55 13.65 20.91 -16.18
CA ILE A 55 12.87 20.09 -15.27
C ILE A 55 12.11 18.99 -16.04
N GLU A 56 11.61 19.33 -17.24
CA GLU A 56 10.81 18.43 -18.08
C GLU A 56 11.61 17.21 -18.57
N SER A 57 12.94 17.32 -18.57
CA SER A 57 13.84 16.23 -18.99
C SER A 57 14.05 15.16 -17.92
N LEU A 58 13.70 15.46 -16.65
CA LEU A 58 13.91 14.52 -15.54
C LEU A 58 13.06 13.27 -15.69
N ARG A 59 13.69 12.10 -15.51
CA ARG A 59 12.99 10.80 -15.59
C ARG A 59 13.26 10.00 -14.31
N PRO A 60 12.27 9.28 -13.77
CA PRO A 60 12.51 8.42 -12.61
C PRO A 60 13.65 7.44 -12.85
N ASN A 61 14.51 7.25 -11.87
CA ASN A 61 15.59 6.25 -11.92
C ASN A 61 15.21 5.06 -11.06
N HIS A 62 14.38 4.18 -11.62
CA HIS A 62 13.87 3.00 -10.93
C HIS A 62 15.00 2.03 -10.51
N THR A 63 16.07 1.96 -11.32
CA THR A 63 17.22 1.09 -11.01
C THR A 63 17.91 1.55 -9.72
N VAL A 64 18.22 2.84 -9.61
CA VAL A 64 18.84 3.38 -8.40
C VAL A 64 17.89 3.25 -7.21
N LYS A 65 16.61 3.52 -7.42
CA LYS A 65 15.59 3.36 -6.35
C LYS A 65 15.57 1.91 -5.84
N GLN A 66 15.56 0.94 -6.74
CA GLN A 66 15.60 -0.48 -6.38
C GLN A 66 16.84 -0.82 -5.56
N PHE A 67 18.02 -0.35 -5.98
CA PHE A 67 19.28 -0.60 -5.26
C PHE A 67 19.25 0.02 -3.86
N VAL A 68 18.70 1.23 -3.71
CA VAL A 68 18.55 1.87 -2.39
C VAL A 68 17.61 1.04 -1.50
N ASP A 69 16.48 0.62 -2.05
CA ASP A 69 15.50 -0.19 -1.31
C ASP A 69 16.11 -1.54 -0.88
N GLU A 70 16.85 -2.20 -1.78
CA GLU A 70 17.59 -3.44 -1.47
C GLU A 70 18.66 -3.21 -0.39
N PHE A 71 19.40 -2.12 -0.48
CA PHE A 71 20.41 -1.75 0.51
C PHE A 71 19.76 -1.50 1.88
N GLN A 72 18.69 -0.73 1.91
CA GLN A 72 17.93 -0.45 3.15
C GLN A 72 17.34 -1.74 3.73
N SER A 73 16.74 -2.59 2.89
CA SER A 73 16.18 -3.87 3.31
C SER A 73 17.25 -4.80 3.89
N THR A 74 18.40 -4.88 3.24
CA THR A 74 19.53 -5.70 3.69
C THR A 74 20.10 -5.15 5.01
N SER A 75 20.21 -3.84 5.14
CA SER A 75 20.66 -3.17 6.37
C SER A 75 19.63 -3.38 7.49
N LEU A 76 18.34 -3.28 7.18
CA LEU A 76 17.26 -3.54 8.12
C LEU A 76 17.26 -5.01 8.59
N GLN A 77 17.48 -5.95 7.68
CA GLN A 77 17.56 -7.38 8.03
C GLN A 77 18.74 -7.66 9.00
N LYS A 78 19.82 -6.90 8.90
CA LYS A 78 20.97 -7.04 9.83
C LYS A 78 20.71 -6.43 11.21
N HIS A 79 19.88 -5.37 11.29
CA HIS A 79 19.74 -4.58 12.50
C HIS A 79 18.45 -4.83 13.29
N TYR A 80 17.46 -5.52 12.70
CA TYR A 80 16.12 -5.67 13.31
C TYR A 80 15.65 -7.13 13.32
N ARG A 81 16.49 -7.97 13.94
CA ARG A 81 16.07 -9.33 14.30
C ARG A 81 15.84 -9.38 15.80
N PHE A 82 14.66 -9.79 16.19
CA PHE A 82 14.25 -9.96 17.57
C PHE A 82 14.10 -11.44 17.87
N LYS A 83 14.36 -11.83 19.12
CA LYS A 83 14.14 -13.22 19.59
C LYS A 83 12.85 -13.27 20.40
N LEU A 84 11.98 -14.21 20.06
CA LEU A 84 10.75 -14.44 20.81
C LEU A 84 11.09 -14.84 22.25
N ASP A 85 10.36 -14.27 23.20
CA ASP A 85 10.52 -14.46 24.64
C ASP A 85 11.85 -13.99 25.23
N VAL A 86 12.67 -13.30 24.44
CA VAL A 86 13.90 -12.62 24.88
C VAL A 86 13.78 -11.11 24.69
N ASP A 87 13.52 -10.67 23.47
CA ASP A 87 13.39 -9.24 23.13
C ASP A 87 11.93 -8.79 23.13
N ILE A 88 11.05 -9.68 22.70
CA ILE A 88 9.61 -9.42 22.53
C ILE A 88 8.84 -10.71 22.84
N ARG A 89 7.64 -10.56 23.41
CA ARG A 89 6.77 -11.71 23.70
C ARG A 89 5.31 -11.38 23.36
N LYS A 90 4.48 -12.41 23.35
CA LYS A 90 3.03 -12.23 23.28
C LYS A 90 2.54 -11.63 24.61
N ALA A 91 1.78 -10.54 24.53
CA ALA A 91 1.19 -9.91 25.72
C ALA A 91 0.08 -10.77 26.32
N LYS A 92 -0.67 -11.48 25.45
CA LYS A 92 -1.78 -12.36 25.82
C LYS A 92 -1.72 -13.66 25.02
N ARG A 93 -2.30 -14.73 25.59
CA ARG A 93 -2.35 -16.04 24.92
C ARG A 93 -3.31 -16.04 23.73
N GLN A 94 -4.40 -15.26 23.82
CA GLN A 94 -5.41 -15.22 22.74
C GLN A 94 -4.98 -14.22 21.65
N PRO A 95 -5.16 -14.58 20.38
CA PRO A 95 -4.89 -13.64 19.31
C PRO A 95 -5.93 -12.50 19.27
N ILE A 96 -5.53 -11.36 18.73
CA ILE A 96 -6.45 -10.25 18.48
C ILE A 96 -7.10 -10.38 17.09
N PHE A 97 -6.53 -11.25 16.23
CA PHE A 97 -7.06 -11.54 14.89
C PHE A 97 -6.60 -12.93 14.45
N GLU A 98 -7.49 -13.67 13.78
CA GLU A 98 -7.18 -14.98 13.23
C GLU A 98 -7.91 -15.18 11.90
N ALA A 99 -7.16 -15.63 10.89
CA ALA A 99 -7.66 -15.99 9.57
C ALA A 99 -6.79 -17.12 9.02
N PRO A 100 -7.24 -17.84 7.99
CA PRO A 100 -6.41 -18.90 7.40
C PRO A 100 -5.02 -18.39 6.98
N GLY A 101 -3.98 -19.01 7.54
CA GLY A 101 -2.59 -18.65 7.26
C GLY A 101 -2.07 -17.39 7.96
N LYS A 102 -2.88 -16.77 8.84
CA LYS A 102 -2.51 -15.50 9.46
C LYS A 102 -3.08 -15.38 10.87
N VAL A 103 -2.22 -15.16 11.86
CA VAL A 103 -2.62 -14.97 13.25
C VAL A 103 -1.86 -13.77 13.82
N ILE A 104 -2.57 -12.84 14.45
CA ILE A 104 -1.97 -11.64 15.03
C ILE A 104 -2.17 -11.65 16.54
N PHE A 105 -1.08 -11.47 17.27
CA PHE A 105 -1.08 -11.35 18.76
C PHE A 105 -0.64 -9.95 19.14
N GLU A 106 -1.22 -9.42 20.20
CA GLU A 106 -0.68 -8.24 20.88
C GLU A 106 0.73 -8.59 21.40
N GLY A 107 1.71 -7.75 21.11
CA GLY A 107 3.10 -7.94 21.52
C GLY A 107 3.47 -7.05 22.72
N GLN A 108 4.54 -7.46 23.39
CA GLN A 108 5.13 -6.68 24.50
C GLN A 108 6.65 -6.75 24.40
N TRP A 109 7.28 -5.57 24.39
CA TRP A 109 8.74 -5.46 24.46
C TRP A 109 9.23 -5.89 25.86
N ILE A 110 10.33 -6.63 25.93
CA ILE A 110 10.88 -7.17 27.20
C ILE A 110 12.02 -6.30 27.70
N VAL A 111 13.05 -6.09 26.86
CA VAL A 111 14.33 -5.48 27.26
C VAL A 111 14.21 -3.97 27.42
N LYS A 112 13.38 -3.33 26.62
CA LYS A 112 13.20 -1.87 26.65
C LYS A 112 11.74 -1.54 26.30
N SER A 113 11.27 -0.42 26.81
CA SER A 113 9.95 0.07 26.40
C SER A 113 10.01 0.52 24.94
N GLY A 114 8.90 0.29 24.23
CA GLY A 114 8.77 0.67 22.83
C GLY A 114 7.34 1.02 22.47
N PRO A 115 7.08 1.43 21.25
CA PRO A 115 5.73 1.74 20.80
C PRO A 115 4.84 0.50 20.81
N PRO A 116 3.51 0.67 20.81
CA PRO A 116 2.60 -0.48 20.72
C PRO A 116 2.97 -1.36 19.52
N VAL A 117 2.97 -2.67 19.73
CA VAL A 117 3.48 -3.65 18.75
C VAL A 117 2.56 -4.86 18.67
N VAL A 118 2.44 -5.43 17.47
CA VAL A 118 1.79 -6.72 17.24
C VAL A 118 2.79 -7.73 16.68
N LEU A 119 2.53 -9.01 16.92
CA LEU A 119 3.26 -10.13 16.35
C LEU A 119 2.37 -10.78 15.28
N LEU A 120 2.72 -10.58 14.02
CA LEU A 120 2.02 -11.15 12.87
C LEU A 120 2.67 -12.48 12.50
N ASN A 121 1.99 -13.58 12.75
CA ASN A 121 2.40 -14.92 12.31
C ASN A 121 1.82 -15.17 10.93
N ILE A 122 2.67 -15.51 9.97
CA ILE A 122 2.25 -15.82 8.60
C ILE A 122 2.65 -17.26 8.28
N GLU A 123 1.69 -18.03 7.77
CA GLU A 123 1.90 -19.44 7.39
C GLU A 123 1.42 -19.68 5.94
N GLY A 124 1.95 -20.72 5.32
CA GLY A 124 1.57 -21.12 3.98
C GLY A 124 2.66 -20.86 2.94
N ALA A 125 2.40 -21.32 1.73
CA ALA A 125 3.38 -21.31 0.64
C ALA A 125 3.86 -19.90 0.25
N LYS A 126 3.02 -18.89 0.42
CA LYS A 126 3.33 -17.49 0.05
C LYS A 126 3.79 -16.63 1.23
N ALA A 127 3.98 -17.22 2.41
CA ALA A 127 4.31 -16.46 3.64
C ALA A 127 5.55 -15.59 3.48
N ARG A 128 6.62 -16.14 2.89
CA ARG A 128 7.87 -15.38 2.67
C ARG A 128 7.69 -14.23 1.68
N GLN A 129 6.89 -14.45 0.64
CA GLN A 129 6.57 -13.40 -0.35
C GLN A 129 5.79 -12.27 0.31
N GLU A 130 4.76 -12.60 1.08
CA GLU A 130 3.96 -11.61 1.81
C GLU A 130 4.84 -10.81 2.78
N ALA A 131 5.69 -11.50 3.56
CA ALA A 131 6.61 -10.86 4.51
C ALA A 131 7.56 -9.89 3.79
N SER A 132 8.04 -10.27 2.61
CA SER A 132 8.94 -9.40 1.83
C SER A 132 8.25 -8.09 1.41
N TYR A 133 6.97 -8.14 1.07
CA TYR A 133 6.20 -6.93 0.77
C TYR A 133 6.06 -6.03 2.00
N TYR A 134 5.75 -6.60 3.17
CA TYR A 134 5.67 -5.82 4.41
C TYR A 134 6.99 -5.10 4.71
N VAL A 135 8.11 -5.79 4.61
CA VAL A 135 9.44 -5.21 4.87
C VAL A 135 9.77 -4.14 3.83
N ARG A 136 9.55 -4.46 2.55
CA ARG A 136 9.91 -3.61 1.42
C ARG A 136 9.07 -2.32 1.36
N LEU A 137 7.76 -2.42 1.60
CA LEU A 137 6.83 -1.30 1.46
C LEU A 137 6.66 -0.50 2.75
N GLY A 138 7.07 -1.03 3.89
CA GLY A 138 6.81 -0.45 5.21
C GLY A 138 7.57 0.83 5.56
N SER A 139 8.41 1.34 4.64
CA SER A 139 9.05 2.65 4.78
C SER A 139 8.12 3.81 4.41
N HIS A 140 7.03 3.52 3.66
CA HIS A 140 6.07 4.55 3.26
C HIS A 140 5.20 4.97 4.47
N PRO A 141 4.94 6.28 4.69
CA PRO A 141 4.21 6.75 5.87
C PRO A 141 2.79 6.22 5.99
N HIS A 142 2.16 5.84 4.87
CA HIS A 142 0.79 5.30 4.84
C HIS A 142 0.75 3.80 4.51
N VAL A 143 1.85 3.07 4.82
CA VAL A 143 1.91 1.60 4.83
C VAL A 143 2.31 1.16 6.24
N VAL A 144 1.70 0.10 6.76
CA VAL A 144 2.01 -0.41 8.10
C VAL A 144 3.51 -0.69 8.24
N HIS A 145 4.12 -0.19 9.31
CA HIS A 145 5.55 -0.32 9.54
C HIS A 145 5.89 -1.67 10.19
N THR A 146 6.92 -2.34 9.66
CA THR A 146 7.46 -3.58 10.23
C THR A 146 8.77 -3.25 10.95
N TYR A 147 8.82 -3.50 12.26
CA TYR A 147 10.03 -3.28 13.07
C TYR A 147 11.10 -4.33 12.77
N GLY A 148 10.70 -5.56 12.43
CA GLY A 148 11.64 -6.62 12.08
C GLY A 148 11.04 -8.01 12.14
N ILE A 149 11.91 -8.99 11.93
CA ILE A 149 11.58 -10.43 11.97
C ILE A 149 11.83 -10.94 13.39
N VAL A 150 10.90 -11.76 13.90
CA VAL A 150 11.01 -12.36 15.22
C VAL A 150 11.39 -13.84 15.07
N GLU A 151 12.63 -14.15 15.45
CA GLU A 151 13.18 -15.51 15.44
C GLU A 151 12.57 -16.32 16.58
N ASN A 152 12.26 -17.57 16.32
CA ASN A 152 11.64 -18.48 17.28
C ASN A 152 12.08 -19.93 17.01
N ASP A 153 12.02 -20.76 18.04
CA ASP A 153 12.51 -22.16 17.99
C ASP A 153 11.75 -23.03 16.97
N ASN A 154 10.52 -22.64 16.63
CA ASN A 154 9.67 -23.41 15.71
C ASN A 154 9.84 -23.00 14.25
N ASN A 155 10.76 -22.07 13.96
CA ASN A 155 11.06 -21.55 12.62
C ASN A 155 9.80 -21.01 11.90
N ARG A 156 8.84 -20.50 12.66
CA ARG A 156 7.65 -19.82 12.13
C ARG A 156 8.02 -18.41 11.70
N LEU A 157 7.38 -17.93 10.64
CA LEU A 157 7.60 -16.58 10.15
C LEU A 157 6.74 -15.60 10.95
N ILE A 158 7.39 -14.82 11.81
CA ILE A 158 6.74 -13.83 12.67
C ILE A 158 7.33 -12.46 12.38
N LEU A 159 6.47 -11.47 12.14
CA LEU A 159 6.86 -10.05 11.98
C LEU A 159 6.41 -9.25 13.20
N ALA A 160 7.30 -8.39 13.71
CA ALA A 160 6.94 -7.38 14.70
C ALA A 160 6.52 -6.12 13.94
N GLN A 161 5.27 -5.71 14.11
CA GLN A 161 4.71 -4.55 13.38
C GLN A 161 4.07 -3.55 14.34
N GLU A 162 3.97 -2.30 13.91
CA GLU A 162 3.26 -1.27 14.68
C GLU A 162 1.79 -1.68 14.87
N TYR A 163 1.27 -1.36 16.04
CA TYR A 163 -0.09 -1.74 16.45
C TYR A 163 -1.03 -0.56 16.28
N ALA A 164 -2.02 -0.72 15.40
CA ALA A 164 -3.12 0.22 15.25
C ALA A 164 -4.17 -0.10 16.32
N THR A 165 -4.08 0.53 17.48
CA THR A 165 -4.95 0.26 18.63
C THR A 165 -6.42 0.59 18.35
N GLU A 166 -6.69 1.47 17.38
CA GLU A 166 -8.06 1.83 16.98
C GLU A 166 -8.70 0.76 16.07
N GLY A 167 -7.90 -0.14 15.50
CA GLY A 167 -8.38 -1.19 14.61
C GLY A 167 -8.40 -0.76 13.14
N ASN A 168 -9.30 -1.34 12.34
CA ASN A 168 -9.40 -1.03 10.92
C ASN A 168 -10.58 -0.10 10.61
N LEU A 169 -10.46 0.61 9.48
CA LEU A 169 -11.42 1.62 9.06
C LEU A 169 -12.85 1.05 8.88
N GLY A 170 -12.96 -0.13 8.27
CA GLY A 170 -14.28 -0.73 8.02
C GLY A 170 -15.05 -0.99 9.31
N ARG A 171 -14.36 -1.53 10.31
CA ARG A 171 -14.97 -1.81 11.62
C ARG A 171 -15.38 -0.51 12.33
N LEU A 172 -14.48 0.48 12.39
CA LEU A 172 -14.77 1.76 13.09
C LEU A 172 -15.98 2.48 12.48
N LEU A 173 -16.09 2.46 11.15
CA LEU A 173 -17.23 3.04 10.45
C LEU A 173 -18.52 2.27 10.77
N LYS A 174 -18.47 0.95 10.66
CA LYS A 174 -19.64 0.08 10.84
C LYS A 174 -20.18 0.11 12.29
N ASP A 175 -19.27 0.13 13.27
CA ASP A 175 -19.66 0.17 14.69
C ASP A 175 -20.19 1.54 15.11
N GLY A 176 -20.05 2.57 14.25
CA GLY A 176 -20.53 3.93 14.52
C GLY A 176 -19.59 4.77 15.40
N ASP A 177 -18.45 4.22 15.78
CA ASP A 177 -17.45 4.93 16.58
C ASP A 177 -16.81 6.07 15.79
N PHE A 178 -16.78 5.95 14.46
CA PHE A 178 -16.19 6.91 13.55
C PHE A 178 -17.26 7.35 12.53
N GLN A 179 -17.65 8.61 12.60
CA GLN A 179 -18.61 9.23 11.68
C GLN A 179 -17.96 10.44 11.02
N PRO A 180 -17.01 10.21 10.10
CA PRO A 180 -16.19 11.29 9.54
C PRO A 180 -16.99 12.23 8.65
N SER A 181 -16.66 13.51 8.72
CA SER A 181 -17.12 14.50 7.74
C SER A 181 -16.53 14.15 6.35
N GLN A 182 -17.11 14.70 5.30
CA GLN A 182 -16.59 14.49 3.94
C GLN A 182 -15.13 14.96 3.80
N ALA A 183 -14.77 16.09 4.45
CA ALA A 183 -13.39 16.57 4.45
C ALA A 183 -12.43 15.56 5.08
N VAL A 184 -12.87 14.87 6.15
CA VAL A 184 -12.09 13.81 6.79
C VAL A 184 -11.96 12.60 5.86
N LEU A 185 -13.05 12.18 5.21
CA LEU A 185 -13.01 11.08 4.24
C LEU A 185 -12.03 11.39 3.09
N LEU A 186 -12.07 12.60 2.54
CA LEU A 186 -11.13 13.02 1.49
C LEU A 186 -9.68 12.92 1.95
N ALA A 187 -9.38 13.37 3.19
CA ALA A 187 -8.03 13.27 3.75
C ALA A 187 -7.58 11.81 3.90
N ILE A 188 -8.48 10.93 4.33
CA ILE A 188 -8.22 9.49 4.46
C ILE A 188 -7.95 8.88 3.06
N PHE A 189 -8.81 9.19 2.09
CA PHE A 189 -8.64 8.68 0.72
C PHE A 189 -7.29 9.11 0.12
N LEU A 190 -6.89 10.36 0.36
CA LEU A 190 -5.60 10.88 -0.12
C LEU A 190 -4.42 10.12 0.50
N GLN A 191 -4.51 9.74 1.79
CA GLN A 191 -3.47 8.94 2.44
C GLN A 191 -3.38 7.54 1.82
N ILE A 192 -4.52 6.89 1.58
CA ILE A 192 -4.57 5.56 0.94
C ILE A 192 -4.02 5.64 -0.49
N ILE A 193 -4.46 6.64 -1.25
CA ILE A 193 -4.03 6.85 -2.64
C ILE A 193 -2.54 7.15 -2.71
N ASP A 194 -2.00 7.85 -1.71
CA ASP A 194 -0.55 8.10 -1.63
C ASP A 194 0.22 6.78 -1.52
N ALA A 195 -0.22 5.88 -0.62
CA ALA A 195 0.35 4.53 -0.51
C ALA A 195 0.19 3.75 -1.82
N MET A 196 -0.99 3.82 -2.45
CA MET A 196 -1.26 3.09 -3.70
C MET A 196 -0.47 3.65 -4.89
N THR A 197 -0.23 4.97 -4.92
CA THR A 197 0.67 5.58 -5.91
C THR A 197 2.08 5.02 -5.75
N TYR A 198 2.55 4.92 -4.51
CA TYR A 198 3.85 4.35 -4.19
C TYR A 198 3.93 2.88 -4.66
N LEU A 199 2.91 2.06 -4.39
CA LEU A 199 2.89 0.67 -4.89
C LEU A 199 2.95 0.63 -6.43
N ALA A 200 2.15 1.46 -7.10
CA ALA A 200 2.08 1.49 -8.55
C ALA A 200 3.43 1.89 -9.20
N GLU A 201 4.19 2.78 -8.56
CA GLU A 201 5.53 3.17 -9.03
C GLU A 201 6.52 2.00 -9.04
N TYR A 202 6.25 0.95 -8.26
CA TYR A 202 7.07 -0.28 -8.22
C TYR A 202 6.42 -1.44 -8.98
N ASP A 203 5.40 -1.16 -9.78
CA ASP A 203 4.62 -2.18 -10.50
C ASP A 203 4.07 -3.26 -9.54
N ILE A 204 3.66 -2.83 -8.35
CA ILE A 204 3.07 -3.72 -7.34
C ILE A 204 1.55 -3.49 -7.31
N VAL A 205 0.81 -4.59 -7.38
CA VAL A 205 -0.65 -4.60 -7.27
C VAL A 205 -1.02 -5.13 -5.89
N HIS A 206 -1.84 -4.39 -5.14
CA HIS A 206 -2.28 -4.80 -3.80
C HIS A 206 -3.19 -6.04 -3.89
N GLY A 207 -4.20 -5.97 -4.71
CA GLY A 207 -5.10 -7.09 -5.00
C GLY A 207 -6.24 -7.30 -4.01
N ASP A 208 -6.24 -6.62 -2.87
CA ASP A 208 -7.30 -6.75 -1.84
C ASP A 208 -7.60 -5.41 -1.13
N LEU A 209 -7.78 -4.37 -1.91
CA LEU A 209 -8.03 -3.02 -1.37
C LEU A 209 -9.48 -2.92 -0.87
N ALA A 210 -9.65 -2.66 0.43
CA ALA A 210 -10.95 -2.57 1.13
C ALA A 210 -10.76 -1.86 2.46
N CYS A 211 -11.81 -1.30 3.05
CA CYS A 211 -11.71 -0.60 4.35
C CYS A 211 -11.19 -1.49 5.49
N ARG A 212 -11.43 -2.82 5.43
CA ARG A 212 -10.88 -3.75 6.42
C ARG A 212 -9.35 -3.83 6.41
N ASN A 213 -8.72 -3.48 5.29
CA ASN A 213 -7.26 -3.50 5.10
C ASN A 213 -6.62 -2.11 5.25
N VAL A 214 -7.35 -1.16 5.84
CA VAL A 214 -6.87 0.17 6.19
C VAL A 214 -6.88 0.27 7.72
N LEU A 215 -5.68 0.31 8.32
CA LEU A 215 -5.51 0.43 9.78
C LEU A 215 -5.60 1.89 10.20
N VAL A 216 -6.28 2.15 11.32
CA VAL A 216 -6.49 3.50 11.84
C VAL A 216 -5.63 3.69 13.09
N PHE A 217 -4.72 4.66 13.04
CA PHE A 217 -3.81 5.00 14.14
C PHE A 217 -4.31 6.19 14.95
N ARG A 218 -5.00 7.12 14.29
CA ARG A 218 -5.67 8.26 14.91
C ARG A 218 -6.90 8.59 14.09
N PHE A 219 -7.97 9.03 14.75
CA PHE A 219 -9.15 9.51 14.04
C PHE A 219 -9.82 10.66 14.78
N ASN A 220 -10.45 11.53 13.99
CA ASN A 220 -11.27 12.64 14.43
C ASN A 220 -12.36 12.86 13.38
N ASN A 221 -13.61 12.97 13.82
CA ASN A 221 -14.75 13.06 12.91
C ASN A 221 -14.78 14.34 12.08
N SER A 222 -14.16 15.41 12.57
CA SER A 222 -14.30 16.76 12.02
C SER A 222 -12.99 17.38 11.55
N ASP A 223 -11.87 17.01 12.14
CA ASP A 223 -10.55 17.59 11.83
C ASP A 223 -9.74 16.62 10.97
N ALA A 224 -9.64 16.93 9.69
CA ALA A 224 -8.92 16.11 8.72
C ALA A 224 -7.42 15.89 9.08
N THR A 225 -6.79 16.87 9.77
CA THR A 225 -5.38 16.82 10.13
C THR A 225 -5.09 15.83 11.27
N GLN A 226 -6.11 15.45 12.02
CA GLN A 226 -5.99 14.55 13.18
C GLN A 226 -6.17 13.08 12.81
N ASN A 227 -6.22 12.76 11.52
CA ASN A 227 -6.44 11.40 11.05
C ASN A 227 -5.15 10.79 10.49
N LEU A 228 -4.86 9.57 10.89
CA LEU A 228 -3.72 8.81 10.33
C LEU A 228 -4.17 7.38 10.05
N VAL A 229 -4.10 7.02 8.77
CA VAL A 229 -4.41 5.66 8.31
C VAL A 229 -3.23 5.07 7.56
N LYS A 230 -3.12 3.74 7.58
CA LYS A 230 -2.07 3.00 6.87
C LYS A 230 -2.63 1.72 6.26
N LEU A 231 -2.14 1.43 5.08
CA LEU A 231 -2.51 0.24 4.30
C LEU A 231 -1.82 -0.99 4.88
N THR A 232 -2.52 -2.11 4.91
CA THR A 232 -2.00 -3.41 5.35
C THR A 232 -2.56 -4.54 4.47
N ASP A 233 -2.16 -5.75 4.78
CA ASP A 233 -2.56 -7.03 4.17
C ASP A 233 -2.08 -7.19 2.73
N PHE A 234 -0.83 -7.64 2.61
CA PHE A 234 -0.19 -7.94 1.33
C PHE A 234 -0.31 -9.43 0.93
N GLY A 235 -1.30 -10.15 1.48
CA GLY A 235 -1.52 -11.58 1.21
C GLY A 235 -1.91 -11.90 -0.23
N LEU A 236 -2.56 -10.96 -0.93
CA LEU A 236 -2.91 -11.08 -2.34
C LEU A 236 -2.02 -10.23 -3.26
N THR A 237 -1.03 -9.56 -2.70
CA THR A 237 -0.13 -8.65 -3.43
C THR A 237 0.75 -9.41 -4.42
N ARG A 238 0.99 -8.81 -5.57
CA ARG A 238 1.79 -9.38 -6.65
C ARG A 238 2.49 -8.30 -7.47
N ALA A 239 3.56 -8.68 -8.16
CA ALA A 239 4.15 -7.83 -9.18
C ALA A 239 3.19 -7.74 -10.37
N SER A 240 3.10 -6.58 -11.00
CA SER A 240 2.31 -6.40 -12.21
C SER A 240 2.85 -7.32 -13.31
N THR A 241 1.94 -7.93 -14.07
CA THR A 241 2.26 -9.03 -15.00
C THR A 241 3.02 -8.64 -16.26
N LEU A 242 3.35 -7.37 -16.44
CA LEU A 242 4.16 -6.92 -17.57
C LEU A 242 5.56 -7.58 -17.63
N TYR A 243 6.00 -8.26 -16.56
CA TYR A 243 7.33 -8.87 -16.46
C TYR A 243 7.32 -10.32 -15.95
N THR A 244 6.22 -11.05 -16.09
CA THR A 244 6.23 -12.47 -15.73
C THR A 244 7.04 -13.25 -16.77
N VAL A 245 8.21 -13.72 -16.34
CA VAL A 245 9.00 -14.65 -17.15
C VAL A 245 8.18 -15.93 -17.35
N VAL A 246 7.93 -16.27 -18.59
CA VAL A 246 7.27 -17.51 -18.99
C VAL A 246 8.11 -18.67 -18.43
N GLY A 247 7.59 -19.42 -17.49
CA GLY A 247 8.28 -20.64 -17.04
C GLY A 247 8.03 -21.16 -15.63
N SER A 248 7.16 -20.56 -14.83
CA SER A 248 6.82 -21.20 -13.56
C SER A 248 5.42 -21.81 -13.62
N THR A 249 5.39 -23.11 -13.84
CA THR A 249 4.21 -23.94 -13.59
C THR A 249 4.04 -24.09 -12.07
N ALA A 250 3.71 -23.00 -11.39
CA ALA A 250 3.27 -23.11 -10.00
C ALA A 250 1.78 -23.43 -10.03
N SER A 251 1.42 -24.59 -9.49
CA SER A 251 0.03 -24.94 -9.27
C SER A 251 -0.60 -23.81 -8.43
N THR A 252 -1.48 -23.08 -9.03
CA THR A 252 -2.22 -22.00 -8.41
C THR A 252 -3.21 -22.62 -7.42
N THR A 253 -2.86 -22.62 -6.14
CA THR A 253 -3.91 -22.62 -5.12
C THR A 253 -4.76 -21.38 -5.43
N MET A 254 -6.02 -21.60 -5.78
CA MET A 254 -6.94 -20.54 -6.13
C MET A 254 -7.01 -19.56 -4.95
N ALA A 255 -6.33 -18.42 -5.09
CA ALA A 255 -6.47 -17.33 -4.14
C ALA A 255 -7.94 -16.90 -4.16
N VAL A 256 -8.56 -16.82 -3.01
CA VAL A 256 -9.95 -16.39 -2.90
C VAL A 256 -10.02 -14.94 -3.39
N VAL A 257 -10.64 -14.73 -4.54
CA VAL A 257 -10.83 -13.38 -5.11
C VAL A 257 -11.89 -12.66 -4.26
N PRO A 258 -11.60 -11.45 -3.76
CA PRO A 258 -12.59 -10.67 -2.99
C PRO A 258 -13.65 -10.09 -3.94
N ILE A 259 -14.63 -10.90 -4.33
CA ILE A 259 -15.60 -10.65 -5.42
C ILE A 259 -16.25 -9.26 -5.32
N ARG A 260 -16.65 -8.84 -4.11
CA ARG A 260 -17.35 -7.56 -3.92
C ARG A 260 -16.47 -6.36 -4.25
N TYR A 261 -15.16 -6.49 -4.14
CA TYR A 261 -14.18 -5.40 -4.35
C TYR A 261 -13.45 -5.50 -5.71
N ALA A 262 -13.30 -6.71 -6.24
CA ALA A 262 -12.48 -6.97 -7.42
C ALA A 262 -13.08 -6.39 -8.71
N ALA A 263 -12.21 -5.96 -9.60
CA ALA A 263 -12.58 -5.41 -10.91
C ALA A 263 -13.20 -6.50 -11.82
N PRO A 264 -14.08 -6.12 -12.76
CA PRO A 264 -14.75 -7.10 -13.66
C PRO A 264 -13.79 -7.99 -14.43
N GLU A 265 -12.66 -7.45 -14.92
CA GLU A 265 -11.67 -8.24 -15.67
C GLU A 265 -11.01 -9.31 -14.81
N ILE A 266 -10.93 -9.11 -13.50
CA ILE A 266 -10.44 -10.11 -12.55
C ILE A 266 -11.49 -11.22 -12.36
N LEU A 267 -12.77 -10.82 -12.33
CA LEU A 267 -13.90 -11.73 -12.12
C LEU A 267 -14.18 -12.59 -13.35
N HIS A 268 -13.79 -12.13 -14.54
CA HIS A 268 -14.03 -12.80 -15.81
C HIS A 268 -12.98 -13.89 -16.03
N ARG A 269 -13.24 -15.12 -15.63
CA ARG A 269 -12.37 -16.31 -15.76
C ARG A 269 -11.23 -16.44 -14.74
N GLY A 270 -11.10 -15.51 -13.78
CA GLY A 270 -10.06 -15.57 -12.75
C GLY A 270 -8.63 -15.55 -13.30
N ASP A 271 -8.39 -14.77 -14.35
CA ASP A 271 -7.08 -14.69 -15.02
C ASP A 271 -6.11 -13.81 -14.21
N PRO A 272 -5.06 -14.38 -13.61
CA PRO A 272 -4.09 -13.59 -12.82
C PRO A 272 -3.36 -12.52 -13.63
N SER A 273 -3.30 -12.64 -14.97
CA SER A 273 -2.62 -11.68 -15.83
C SER A 273 -3.36 -10.34 -15.91
N LYS A 274 -4.60 -10.27 -15.43
CA LYS A 274 -5.42 -9.06 -15.49
C LYS A 274 -5.23 -8.12 -14.30
N TYR A 275 -4.51 -8.57 -13.25
CA TYR A 275 -4.22 -7.70 -12.11
C TYR A 275 -3.25 -6.58 -12.52
N SER A 276 -3.63 -5.35 -12.23
CA SER A 276 -2.88 -4.15 -12.61
C SER A 276 -3.20 -2.99 -11.68
N GLU A 277 -2.50 -1.86 -11.82
CA GLU A 277 -2.88 -0.61 -11.15
C GLU A 277 -4.36 -0.31 -11.37
N LYS A 278 -4.86 -0.52 -12.59
CA LYS A 278 -6.25 -0.20 -12.95
C LYS A 278 -7.27 -1.11 -12.24
N SER A 279 -6.91 -2.37 -11.94
CA SER A 279 -7.76 -3.24 -11.13
C SER A 279 -7.80 -2.77 -9.67
N ASP A 280 -6.68 -2.29 -9.12
CA ASP A 280 -6.64 -1.68 -7.77
C ASP A 280 -7.42 -0.37 -7.73
N VAL A 281 -7.40 0.44 -8.80
CA VAL A 281 -8.19 1.67 -8.89
C VAL A 281 -9.69 1.34 -8.81
N TYR A 282 -10.14 0.26 -9.48
CA TYR A 282 -11.52 -0.20 -9.35
C TYR A 282 -11.85 -0.50 -7.87
N SER A 283 -10.98 -1.28 -7.21
CA SER A 283 -11.16 -1.63 -5.79
C SER A 283 -11.12 -0.38 -4.88
N MET A 284 -10.31 0.62 -5.23
CA MET A 284 -10.29 1.91 -4.51
C MET A 284 -11.64 2.62 -4.61
N GLY A 285 -12.27 2.60 -5.78
CA GLY A 285 -13.62 3.13 -5.95
C GLY A 285 -14.63 2.43 -5.02
N VAL A 286 -14.51 1.10 -4.88
CA VAL A 286 -15.38 0.33 -3.98
C VAL A 286 -15.08 0.66 -2.51
N LEU A 287 -13.81 0.82 -2.15
CA LEU A 287 -13.40 1.25 -0.81
C LEU A 287 -13.98 2.64 -0.47
N MET A 288 -13.90 3.58 -1.41
CA MET A 288 -14.47 4.93 -1.21
C MET A 288 -15.99 4.84 -1.01
N PHE A 289 -16.70 4.01 -1.80
CA PHE A 289 -18.13 3.74 -1.61
C PHE A 289 -18.42 3.19 -0.21
N GLU A 290 -17.67 2.15 0.21
CA GLU A 290 -17.80 1.52 1.53
C GLU A 290 -17.65 2.57 2.64
N ALA A 291 -16.65 3.44 2.54
CA ALA A 291 -16.41 4.48 3.53
C ALA A 291 -17.53 5.54 3.55
N CYS A 292 -18.01 5.98 2.37
CA CYS A 292 -19.13 6.93 2.25
C CYS A 292 -20.46 6.32 2.74
N SER A 293 -20.56 4.99 2.71
CA SER A 293 -21.74 4.24 3.18
C SER A 293 -21.60 3.80 4.65
N GLN A 294 -20.74 4.46 5.42
CA GLN A 294 -20.52 4.18 6.84
C GLN A 294 -20.15 2.70 7.09
N GLY A 295 -19.27 2.15 6.25
CA GLY A 295 -18.78 0.77 6.38
C GLY A 295 -19.76 -0.30 5.92
N GLN A 296 -20.77 0.06 5.15
CA GLN A 296 -21.74 -0.90 4.61
C GLN A 296 -21.04 -1.80 3.58
N LEU A 297 -21.26 -3.10 3.69
CA LEU A 297 -20.68 -4.09 2.76
C LEU A 297 -21.18 -3.80 1.33
N PRO A 298 -20.30 -3.67 0.35
CA PRO A 298 -20.73 -3.48 -1.04
C PRO A 298 -21.64 -4.64 -1.48
N TYR A 299 -22.74 -4.30 -2.16
CA TYR A 299 -23.78 -5.28 -2.59
C TYR A 299 -24.36 -6.07 -1.41
N GLU A 300 -24.51 -5.45 -0.23
CA GLU A 300 -24.97 -6.11 1.01
C GLU A 300 -26.30 -6.83 0.84
N SER A 301 -27.22 -6.30 0.02
CA SER A 301 -28.55 -6.89 -0.24
C SER A 301 -28.49 -8.19 -1.06
N ILE A 302 -27.32 -8.54 -1.61
CA ILE A 302 -27.13 -9.72 -2.46
C ILE A 302 -26.26 -10.74 -1.71
N GLU A 303 -26.88 -11.86 -1.29
CA GLU A 303 -26.16 -12.92 -0.56
C GLU A 303 -25.27 -13.77 -1.48
N ASP A 304 -25.74 -14.03 -2.71
CA ASP A 304 -25.04 -14.90 -3.66
C ASP A 304 -23.86 -14.14 -4.33
N GLU A 305 -22.66 -14.56 -4.01
CA GLU A 305 -21.42 -14.00 -4.59
C GLU A 305 -21.38 -14.16 -6.12
N ASN A 306 -21.98 -15.22 -6.68
CA ASN A 306 -22.06 -15.42 -8.13
C ASN A 306 -22.96 -14.38 -8.78
N GLU A 307 -24.02 -13.99 -8.10
CA GLU A 307 -24.92 -12.91 -8.57
C GLU A 307 -24.20 -11.56 -8.54
N VAL A 308 -23.44 -11.27 -7.47
CA VAL A 308 -22.59 -10.07 -7.41
C VAL A 308 -21.61 -10.05 -8.59
N ARG A 309 -20.92 -11.18 -8.82
CA ARG A 309 -19.98 -11.35 -9.94
C ARG A 309 -20.65 -11.05 -11.28
N ARG A 310 -21.83 -11.65 -11.52
CA ARG A 310 -22.58 -11.49 -12.77
C ARG A 310 -22.95 -10.02 -13.01
N ARG A 311 -23.46 -9.34 -11.99
CA ARG A 311 -23.86 -7.93 -12.08
C ARG A 311 -22.67 -7.03 -12.42
N LYS A 312 -21.55 -7.23 -11.74
CA LYS A 312 -20.32 -6.45 -11.98
C LYS A 312 -19.80 -6.67 -13.40
N ILE A 313 -19.75 -7.92 -13.87
CA ILE A 313 -19.33 -8.23 -15.26
C ILE A 313 -20.25 -7.56 -16.27
N ASN A 314 -21.55 -7.47 -15.98
CA ASN A 314 -22.53 -6.81 -16.85
C ASN A 314 -22.52 -5.27 -16.77
N GLY A 315 -21.62 -4.71 -15.96
CA GLY A 315 -21.45 -3.25 -15.85
C GLY A 315 -22.41 -2.57 -14.89
N GLU A 316 -23.11 -3.34 -14.04
CA GLU A 316 -23.98 -2.75 -13.02
C GLU A 316 -23.12 -2.13 -11.91
N ILE A 317 -23.45 -0.90 -11.55
CA ILE A 317 -22.74 -0.16 -10.49
C ILE A 317 -23.64 0.05 -9.27
N LEU A 318 -23.01 0.32 -8.13
CA LEU A 318 -23.69 0.62 -6.86
C LEU A 318 -24.40 1.99 -6.94
N SER A 319 -25.40 2.20 -6.08
CA SER A 319 -26.13 3.48 -5.99
C SER A 319 -25.35 4.48 -5.11
N GLN A 320 -25.46 5.76 -5.43
CA GLN A 320 -24.80 6.83 -4.69
C GLN A 320 -25.23 6.83 -3.20
N PRO A 321 -24.29 6.79 -2.25
CA PRO A 321 -24.61 6.93 -0.83
C PRO A 321 -25.09 8.34 -0.49
N GLU A 322 -25.94 8.46 0.54
CA GLU A 322 -26.46 9.75 1.01
C GLU A 322 -25.35 10.73 1.44
N ASN A 323 -24.28 10.21 2.03
CA ASN A 323 -23.16 11.01 2.53
C ASN A 323 -22.05 11.25 1.49
N CYS A 324 -22.37 11.06 0.21
CA CYS A 324 -21.44 11.23 -0.89
C CYS A 324 -22.02 12.28 -1.84
N ASP A 325 -21.38 13.43 -1.98
CA ASP A 325 -21.88 14.45 -2.90
C ASP A 325 -21.63 14.04 -4.36
N GLU A 326 -22.27 14.75 -5.27
CA GLU A 326 -22.26 14.43 -6.71
C GLU A 326 -20.84 14.46 -7.30
N GLU A 327 -20.00 15.38 -6.87
CA GLU A 327 -18.64 15.48 -7.41
C GLU A 327 -17.77 14.29 -6.98
N LEU A 328 -17.80 13.92 -5.69
CA LEU A 328 -17.09 12.74 -5.19
C LEU A 328 -17.65 11.47 -5.84
N TRP A 329 -18.98 11.41 -5.99
CA TRP A 329 -19.64 10.27 -6.63
C TRP A 329 -19.14 10.08 -8.07
N ASN A 330 -19.02 11.17 -8.83
CA ASN A 330 -18.52 11.11 -10.21
C ASN A 330 -17.07 10.58 -10.26
N ILE A 331 -16.26 10.95 -9.29
CA ILE A 331 -14.87 10.42 -9.18
C ILE A 331 -14.92 8.91 -8.88
N ILE A 332 -15.76 8.47 -7.93
CA ILE A 332 -15.94 7.06 -7.59
C ILE A 332 -16.36 6.25 -8.83
N VAL A 333 -17.36 6.73 -9.53
CA VAL A 333 -17.89 6.07 -10.75
C VAL A 333 -16.81 5.98 -11.83
N SER A 334 -15.94 7.00 -11.97
CA SER A 334 -14.84 6.95 -12.95
C SER A 334 -13.88 5.79 -12.66
N CYS A 335 -13.74 5.37 -11.41
CA CYS A 335 -12.91 4.21 -11.04
C CYS A 335 -13.54 2.88 -11.49
N TRP A 336 -14.85 2.86 -11.77
CA TRP A 336 -15.62 1.64 -12.09
C TRP A 336 -15.86 1.43 -13.58
N HIS A 337 -15.15 2.17 -14.44
CA HIS A 337 -15.28 1.99 -15.88
C HIS A 337 -14.99 0.53 -16.26
N GLN A 338 -15.80 -0.05 -17.15
CA GLN A 338 -15.63 -1.46 -17.56
C GLN A 338 -14.28 -1.68 -18.26
N ASP A 339 -13.87 -0.73 -19.12
CA ASP A 339 -12.55 -0.73 -19.75
C ASP A 339 -11.53 -0.22 -18.72
N PRO A 340 -10.54 -1.04 -18.30
CA PRO A 340 -9.52 -0.61 -17.35
C PRO A 340 -8.74 0.64 -17.80
N GLU A 341 -8.50 0.78 -19.11
CA GLU A 341 -7.72 1.91 -19.63
C GLU A 341 -8.46 3.25 -19.50
N ALA A 342 -9.79 3.21 -19.43
CA ALA A 342 -10.61 4.40 -19.21
C ALA A 342 -10.63 4.87 -17.75
N ARG A 343 -10.19 4.03 -16.79
CA ARG A 343 -10.08 4.41 -15.38
C ARG A 343 -8.91 5.35 -15.16
N PRO A 344 -8.97 6.26 -14.18
CA PRO A 344 -7.78 7.06 -13.83
C PRO A 344 -6.64 6.17 -13.33
N THR A 345 -5.41 6.67 -13.34
CA THR A 345 -4.31 6.12 -12.53
C THR A 345 -4.45 6.62 -11.09
N PHE A 346 -3.74 6.04 -10.13
CA PHE A 346 -3.73 6.57 -8.75
C PHE A 346 -3.23 8.01 -8.72
N LYS A 347 -2.22 8.33 -9.50
CA LYS A 347 -1.72 9.72 -9.63
C LYS A 347 -2.85 10.67 -10.09
N LYS A 348 -3.59 10.28 -11.13
CA LYS A 348 -4.72 11.09 -11.64
C LYS A 348 -5.85 11.18 -10.63
N LEU A 349 -6.15 10.07 -9.94
CA LEU A 349 -7.17 10.03 -8.88
C LEU A 349 -6.82 11.01 -7.74
N LYS A 350 -5.54 11.06 -7.35
CA LYS A 350 -5.02 12.00 -6.36
C LYS A 350 -5.29 13.45 -6.79
N GLU A 351 -4.97 13.78 -8.04
CA GLU A 351 -5.21 15.13 -8.61
C GLU A 351 -6.70 15.50 -8.56
N LEU A 352 -7.59 14.57 -8.95
CA LEU A 352 -9.04 14.80 -8.95
C LEU A 352 -9.56 15.11 -7.53
N LEU A 353 -9.07 14.39 -6.51
CA LEU A 353 -9.49 14.62 -5.13
C LEU A 353 -8.87 15.89 -4.54
N LEU A 354 -7.67 16.24 -4.92
CA LEU A 354 -7.03 17.50 -4.48
C LEU A 354 -7.73 18.75 -5.00
N UNK A 355 -8.19 18.52 -5.93
CA UNK A 355 -8.86 19.49 -6.52
C UNK A 355 -10.03 19.89 -5.84
N ARG A 356 -10.53 19.12 -5.05
CA ARG A 356 -11.74 19.34 -4.24
C ARG A 356 -11.48 19.93 -2.85
N ARG A 357 -10.23 20.05 -2.45
CA ARG A 357 -9.79 20.41 -1.11
C ARG A 357 -9.87 21.92 -0.81
#